data_d61fd448c834707517c438d72d8b0bea
#
_entry.id   d61fd448c834707517c438d72d8b0bea
#
_cell.length_a   1.000
_cell.length_b   1.000
_cell.length_c   1.000
_cell.angle_alpha   90.00
_cell.angle_beta   90.00
_cell.angle_gamma   90.00
#
_symmetry.space_group_name_H-M   'P 1'
#
loop_
_entity.id
_entity.type
_entity.pdbx_description
1 polymer ?
#
loop_
_entity_poly.entity_id
_entity_poly.type
_entity_poly.pdbx_seq_one_letter_code
_entity_poly.pdbx_strand_id
1 'polypeptide(L)'
;MYLRLASVFLLCIMLSAAMSACKPKTPQAEITAVPTTSNVVTVMFPEGTSVSQMALMLEENGVCSASDFMAEANNPLNLEGFSFSIPNPRERTFLLEGYLFPDTYEFYRNESASSAIKRFLKNAESKFDAEIREECDKLGFTLDEILTLASIIQEEAGNPVEMYKVSSVLHNRLQSKKFPRLQCDVTSLYLKDYVMPYVDEARYEELKELYNTYNCEDLPAGPITNMGIDAVKAALFPEKSDWYYFVTDSDGTYYYARTWSGHLENCEIAGL
;
A
#
# COMPACT_ATOMS: atom_id res chain seq x y z
N MET A 1 -47.60 -64.99 -28.41
CA MET A 1 -48.22 -66.24 -27.92
C MET A 1 -48.87 -65.92 -26.57
N TYR A 2 -50.23 -66.00 -26.58
CA TYR A 2 -51.19 -66.11 -25.48
C TYR A 2 -51.16 -65.07 -24.33
N LEU A 3 -52.15 -64.29 -24.19
CA LEU A 3 -53.63 -64.36 -24.00
C LEU A 3 -54.04 -64.19 -22.55
N ARG A 4 -54.82 -63.06 -22.28
CA ARG A 4 -56.16 -63.06 -21.58
C ARG A 4 -56.17 -63.44 -20.08
N LEU A 5 -56.91 -62.77 -19.21
CA LEU A 5 -58.32 -62.40 -19.03
C LEU A 5 -58.39 -61.55 -17.73
N ALA A 6 -59.02 -60.42 -17.62
CA ALA A 6 -60.44 -60.11 -17.48
C ALA A 6 -61.16 -60.78 -16.26
N SER A 7 -61.68 -59.90 -15.37
CA SER A 7 -62.99 -59.91 -14.69
C SER A 7 -62.95 -59.02 -13.43
N VAL A 8 -63.63 -57.89 -13.36
CA VAL A 8 -65.07 -57.62 -13.09
C VAL A 8 -65.55 -58.14 -11.72
N PHE A 9 -65.98 -57.25 -10.91
CA PHE A 9 -67.08 -57.18 -9.91
C PHE A 9 -66.66 -56.30 -8.71
N LEU A 10 -67.41 -55.49 -8.12
CA LEU A 10 -68.77 -54.98 -8.10
C LEU A 10 -68.82 -53.89 -7.01
N LEU A 11 -69.43 -52.84 -7.34
CA LEU A 11 -70.13 -51.79 -6.59
C LEU A 11 -70.43 -52.07 -5.10
N CYS A 12 -70.00 -51.21 -4.19
CA CYS A 12 -70.71 -50.86 -2.98
C CYS A 12 -70.52 -49.36 -2.63
N ILE A 13 -71.64 -48.68 -2.79
CA ILE A 13 -71.83 -47.29 -2.41
C ILE A 13 -71.93 -47.22 -0.86
N MET A 14 -71.05 -46.47 -0.21
CA MET A 14 -71.32 -45.91 1.11
C MET A 14 -71.02 -44.41 1.08
N LEU A 15 -72.08 -43.66 1.17
CA LEU A 15 -72.08 -42.21 1.39
C LEU A 15 -71.63 -41.96 2.84
N SER A 16 -70.48 -41.31 3.03
CA SER A 16 -70.15 -40.67 4.30
C SER A 16 -69.72 -39.26 4.03
N ALA A 17 -70.56 -38.32 4.41
CA ALA A 17 -70.29 -36.90 4.38
C ALA A 17 -69.16 -36.57 5.37
N ALA A 18 -68.00 -36.23 4.88
CA ALA A 18 -66.94 -35.63 5.69
C ALA A 18 -66.92 -34.13 5.44
N MET A 19 -67.31 -33.38 6.42
CA MET A 19 -67.17 -31.92 6.45
C MET A 19 -65.70 -31.54 6.33
N SER A 20 -65.30 -30.97 5.21
CA SER A 20 -64.00 -30.40 5.01
C SER A 20 -63.92 -29.03 5.73
N ALA A 21 -63.27 -29.02 6.90
CA ALA A 21 -62.95 -27.80 7.59
C ALA A 21 -61.86 -27.06 6.81
N CYS A 22 -62.24 -26.02 6.11
CA CYS A 22 -61.29 -25.04 5.58
C CYS A 22 -60.49 -24.40 6.73
N LYS A 23 -59.23 -24.80 6.89
CA LYS A 23 -58.25 -24.01 7.67
C LYS A 23 -57.88 -22.77 6.89
N PRO A 24 -57.97 -21.56 7.48
CA PRO A 24 -57.45 -20.38 6.81
C PRO A 24 -55.96 -20.49 6.59
N LYS A 25 -55.47 -20.40 5.37
CA LYS A 25 -54.04 -20.20 5.08
C LYS A 25 -53.67 -18.83 5.60
N THR A 26 -52.91 -18.82 6.69
CA THR A 26 -52.15 -17.59 7.10
C THR A 26 -51.23 -17.20 5.96
N PRO A 27 -51.21 -15.93 5.50
CA PRO A 27 -50.23 -15.50 4.56
C PRO A 27 -48.84 -15.62 5.22
N GLN A 28 -48.04 -16.57 4.78
CA GLN A 28 -46.61 -16.51 5.05
C GLN A 28 -46.07 -15.27 4.36
N ALA A 29 -45.77 -14.24 5.13
CA ALA A 29 -44.99 -13.11 4.64
C ALA A 29 -43.63 -13.71 4.20
N GLU A 30 -43.40 -13.77 2.89
CA GLU A 30 -42.07 -13.92 2.34
C GLU A 30 -41.26 -12.72 2.84
N ILE A 31 -40.44 -12.94 3.86
CA ILE A 31 -39.38 -12.01 4.23
C ILE A 31 -38.39 -12.10 3.08
N THR A 32 -38.60 -11.31 2.05
CA THR A 32 -37.53 -10.97 1.12
C THR A 32 -36.46 -10.29 1.96
N ALA A 33 -35.40 -11.03 2.30
CA ALA A 33 -34.20 -10.47 2.88
C ALA A 33 -33.69 -9.42 1.87
N VAL A 34 -33.96 -8.15 2.14
CA VAL A 34 -33.27 -7.04 1.48
C VAL A 34 -31.80 -7.27 1.82
N PRO A 35 -30.92 -7.46 0.82
CA PRO A 35 -29.50 -7.54 1.10
C PRO A 35 -29.10 -6.21 1.75
N THR A 36 -28.89 -6.23 3.04
CA THR A 36 -28.26 -5.14 3.78
C THR A 36 -26.82 -5.09 3.30
N THR A 37 -26.55 -4.38 2.21
CA THR A 37 -25.19 -4.02 1.85
C THR A 37 -24.68 -3.19 3.03
N SER A 38 -23.69 -3.72 3.74
CA SER A 38 -23.03 -2.97 4.81
C SER A 38 -22.60 -1.62 4.26
N ASN A 39 -22.94 -0.54 4.96
CA ASN A 39 -22.45 0.80 4.60
C ASN A 39 -20.95 0.97 4.86
N VAL A 40 -20.32 -0.06 5.45
CA VAL A 40 -18.89 -0.13 5.75
C VAL A 40 -18.22 -1.12 4.82
N VAL A 41 -17.06 -0.75 4.31
CA VAL A 41 -16.16 -1.59 3.51
C VAL A 41 -14.80 -1.65 4.18
N THR A 42 -14.21 -2.85 4.20
CA THR A 42 -12.85 -3.07 4.68
C THR A 42 -11.91 -3.11 3.48
N VAL A 43 -10.88 -2.27 3.50
CA VAL A 43 -9.86 -2.20 2.44
C VAL A 43 -8.49 -2.41 3.07
N MET A 44 -7.70 -3.34 2.53
CA MET A 44 -6.34 -3.60 2.93
C MET A 44 -5.39 -2.95 1.92
N PHE A 45 -4.47 -2.13 2.42
CA PHE A 45 -3.43 -1.46 1.64
C PHE A 45 -2.09 -2.16 1.92
N PRO A 46 -1.50 -2.83 0.94
CA PRO A 46 -0.18 -3.43 1.07
C PRO A 46 0.91 -2.38 1.36
N GLU A 47 1.94 -2.80 2.06
CA GLU A 47 3.16 -2.01 2.18
C GLU A 47 3.76 -1.77 0.78
N GLY A 48 4.30 -0.59 0.53
CA GLY A 48 4.78 -0.20 -0.79
C GLY A 48 3.70 0.44 -1.69
N THR A 49 2.48 0.64 -1.20
CA THR A 49 1.40 1.27 -1.99
C THR A 49 1.58 2.78 -2.06
N SER A 50 1.66 3.36 -3.26
CA SER A 50 1.74 4.82 -3.48
C SER A 50 0.41 5.52 -3.24
N VAL A 51 0.43 6.84 -3.03
CA VAL A 51 -0.79 7.68 -2.91
C VAL A 51 -1.72 7.48 -4.10
N SER A 52 -1.20 7.42 -5.33
CA SER A 52 -2.02 7.24 -6.54
C SER A 52 -2.68 5.86 -6.59
N GLN A 53 -2.01 4.81 -6.16
CA GLN A 53 -2.59 3.48 -6.05
C GLN A 53 -3.65 3.42 -4.93
N MET A 54 -3.39 4.02 -3.76
CA MET A 54 -4.38 4.13 -2.69
C MET A 54 -5.66 4.82 -3.14
N ALA A 55 -5.53 5.89 -3.95
CA ALA A 55 -6.66 6.60 -4.53
C ALA A 55 -7.55 5.68 -5.37
N LEU A 56 -6.94 4.90 -6.27
CA LEU A 56 -7.67 3.93 -7.10
C LEU A 56 -8.33 2.83 -6.27
N MET A 57 -7.63 2.29 -5.26
CA MET A 57 -8.19 1.27 -4.37
C MET A 57 -9.41 1.76 -3.60
N LEU A 58 -9.41 3.02 -3.15
CA LEU A 58 -10.56 3.63 -2.45
C LEU A 58 -11.74 3.83 -3.41
N GLU A 59 -11.50 4.26 -4.65
CA GLU A 59 -12.54 4.41 -5.66
C GLU A 59 -13.17 3.06 -6.04
N GLU A 60 -12.36 2.04 -6.31
CA GLU A 60 -12.81 0.68 -6.63
C GLU A 60 -13.67 0.07 -5.52
N ASN A 61 -13.39 0.42 -4.26
CA ASN A 61 -14.16 -0.04 -3.10
C ASN A 61 -15.35 0.87 -2.76
N GLY A 62 -15.60 1.93 -3.54
CA GLY A 62 -16.73 2.83 -3.38
C GLY A 62 -16.63 3.71 -2.12
N VAL A 63 -15.42 4.05 -1.69
CA VAL A 63 -15.17 4.93 -0.55
C VAL A 63 -15.27 6.40 -0.97
N CYS A 64 -14.41 6.84 -1.90
CA CYS A 64 -14.43 8.18 -2.50
C CYS A 64 -13.84 8.12 -3.91
N SER A 65 -13.97 9.21 -4.69
CA SER A 65 -13.33 9.25 -6.00
C SER A 65 -11.81 9.36 -5.88
N ALA A 66 -11.07 8.74 -6.82
CA ALA A 66 -9.61 8.82 -6.87
C ALA A 66 -9.16 10.28 -7.01
N SER A 67 -9.87 11.09 -7.82
CA SER A 67 -9.55 12.49 -8.01
C SER A 67 -9.68 13.32 -6.74
N ASP A 68 -10.73 13.10 -5.92
CA ASP A 68 -10.92 13.80 -4.66
C ASP A 68 -9.85 13.39 -3.65
N PHE A 69 -9.51 12.09 -3.59
CA PHE A 69 -8.46 11.59 -2.70
C PHE A 69 -7.09 12.19 -3.06
N MET A 70 -6.73 12.22 -4.34
CA MET A 70 -5.49 12.83 -4.83
C MET A 70 -5.42 14.33 -4.50
N ALA A 71 -6.53 15.06 -4.66
CA ALA A 71 -6.61 16.48 -4.30
C ALA A 71 -6.39 16.68 -2.79
N GLU A 72 -7.05 15.89 -1.95
CA GLU A 72 -6.91 15.96 -0.50
C GLU A 72 -5.54 15.46 -0.01
N ALA A 73 -4.89 14.52 -0.70
CA ALA A 73 -3.53 14.08 -0.39
C ALA A 73 -2.48 15.19 -0.65
N ASN A 74 -2.83 16.22 -1.41
CA ASN A 74 -2.02 17.42 -1.65
C ASN A 74 -2.48 18.64 -0.83
N ASN A 75 -3.51 18.50 0.01
CA ASN A 75 -4.07 19.58 0.80
C ASN A 75 -3.36 19.67 2.17
N PRO A 76 -2.54 20.70 2.44
CA PRO A 76 -1.81 20.82 3.71
C PRO A 76 -2.73 20.98 4.93
N LEU A 77 -4.00 21.38 4.76
CA LEU A 77 -4.97 21.50 5.85
C LEU A 77 -5.28 20.14 6.49
N ASN A 78 -5.04 19.03 5.80
CA ASN A 78 -5.20 17.70 6.37
C ASN A 78 -4.12 17.35 7.42
N LEU A 79 -3.02 18.10 7.47
CA LEU A 79 -1.98 17.97 8.50
C LEU A 79 -2.33 18.70 9.81
N GLU A 80 -3.36 19.55 9.81
CA GLU A 80 -3.77 20.26 11.04
C GLU A 80 -4.19 19.27 12.14
N GLY A 81 -3.58 19.41 13.30
CA GLY A 81 -3.80 18.54 14.46
C GLY A 81 -2.92 17.28 14.51
N PHE A 82 -2.04 17.08 13.54
CA PHE A 82 -1.02 16.04 13.55
C PHE A 82 0.38 16.62 13.79
N SER A 83 1.28 15.80 14.32
CA SER A 83 2.66 16.20 14.66
C SER A 83 3.65 16.05 13.48
N PHE A 84 3.13 16.00 12.24
CA PHE A 84 3.95 15.89 11.05
C PHE A 84 4.43 17.26 10.55
N SER A 85 5.69 17.31 10.15
CA SER A 85 6.30 18.44 9.47
C SER A 85 6.90 17.96 8.16
N ILE A 86 6.35 18.41 7.04
CA ILE A 86 6.80 18.05 5.70
C ILE A 86 7.56 19.24 5.12
N PRO A 87 8.87 19.12 4.92
CA PRO A 87 9.67 20.17 4.30
C PRO A 87 9.37 20.29 2.81
N ASN A 88 9.58 21.47 2.24
CA ASN A 88 9.54 21.72 0.80
C ASN A 88 8.33 21.10 0.06
N PRO A 89 7.08 21.37 0.49
CA PRO A 89 5.90 20.68 -0.05
C PRO A 89 5.73 20.86 -1.57
N ARG A 90 6.35 21.91 -2.15
CA ARG A 90 6.30 22.18 -3.60
C ARG A 90 7.26 21.30 -4.41
N GLU A 91 8.26 20.73 -3.78
CA GLU A 91 9.23 19.82 -4.41
C GLU A 91 8.74 18.37 -4.43
N ARG A 92 7.62 18.10 -3.76
CA ARG A 92 7.03 16.77 -3.64
C ARG A 92 6.16 16.41 -4.82
N THR A 93 6.12 15.12 -5.10
CA THR A 93 5.15 14.52 -6.04
C THR A 93 3.74 14.64 -5.51
N PHE A 94 3.49 14.02 -4.36
CA PHE A 94 2.28 14.16 -3.56
C PHE A 94 2.70 14.53 -2.14
N LEU A 95 2.02 15.51 -1.55
CA LEU A 95 2.38 16.05 -0.23
C LEU A 95 2.41 14.95 0.84
N LEU A 96 1.43 14.04 0.83
CA LEU A 96 1.28 12.99 1.84
C LEU A 96 1.89 11.64 1.45
N GLU A 97 2.70 11.55 0.37
CA GLU A 97 3.44 10.32 0.07
C GLU A 97 4.36 9.97 1.24
N GLY A 98 4.31 8.72 1.69
CA GLY A 98 5.03 8.22 2.86
C GLY A 98 4.35 8.44 4.21
N TYR A 99 3.23 9.19 4.25
CA TYR A 99 2.50 9.52 5.48
C TYR A 99 1.15 8.80 5.61
N LEU A 100 0.71 8.07 4.60
CA LEU A 100 -0.54 7.31 4.60
C LEU A 100 -0.24 5.85 4.95
N PHE A 101 -0.05 5.55 6.25
CA PHE A 101 0.46 4.25 6.71
C PHE A 101 -0.36 3.08 6.14
N PRO A 102 0.28 2.09 5.48
CA PRO A 102 -0.40 0.91 4.94
C PRO A 102 -0.90 0.00 6.06
N ASP A 103 -2.17 -0.37 6.00
CA ASP A 103 -2.83 -1.25 6.98
C ASP A 103 -4.20 -1.68 6.42
N THR A 104 -4.96 -2.40 7.19
CA THR A 104 -6.36 -2.71 6.90
C THR A 104 -7.28 -1.71 7.61
N TYR A 105 -8.12 -1.03 6.83
CA TYR A 105 -9.01 0.00 7.32
C TYR A 105 -10.47 -0.29 7.01
N GLU A 106 -11.35 0.18 7.89
CA GLU A 106 -12.79 0.22 7.65
C GLU A 106 -13.20 1.65 7.23
N PHE A 107 -13.91 1.76 6.11
CA PHE A 107 -14.43 3.02 5.58
C PHE A 107 -15.94 2.95 5.41
N TYR A 108 -16.59 4.11 5.48
CA TYR A 108 -17.96 4.21 4.99
C TYR A 108 -17.97 4.39 3.48
N ARG A 109 -18.95 3.77 2.81
CA ARG A 109 -19.15 4.05 1.38
C ARG A 109 -19.56 5.52 1.18
N ASN A 110 -18.99 6.15 0.16
CA ASN A 110 -19.19 7.57 -0.17
C ASN A 110 -18.81 8.53 0.98
N GLU A 111 -17.81 8.16 1.80
CA GLU A 111 -17.27 9.13 2.75
C GLU A 111 -16.37 10.16 2.04
N SER A 112 -16.11 11.30 2.70
CA SER A 112 -15.22 12.30 2.13
C SER A 112 -13.76 11.83 2.09
N ALA A 113 -13.04 12.20 1.03
CA ALA A 113 -11.62 11.91 0.89
C ALA A 113 -10.79 12.43 2.08
N SER A 114 -11.11 13.62 2.61
CA SER A 114 -10.47 14.18 3.80
C SER A 114 -10.68 13.30 5.05
N SER A 115 -11.87 12.66 5.21
CA SER A 115 -12.11 11.72 6.31
C SER A 115 -11.22 10.47 6.17
N ALA A 116 -11.09 9.94 4.95
CA ALA A 116 -10.23 8.81 4.66
C ALA A 116 -8.75 9.16 4.94
N ILE A 117 -8.25 10.30 4.45
CA ILE A 117 -6.89 10.81 4.70
C ILE A 117 -6.60 10.90 6.20
N LYS A 118 -7.49 11.51 6.98
CA LYS A 118 -7.30 11.65 8.43
C LYS A 118 -7.22 10.31 9.16
N ARG A 119 -7.86 9.28 8.64
CA ARG A 119 -7.78 7.91 9.18
C ARG A 119 -6.38 7.31 8.98
N PHE A 120 -5.80 7.47 7.79
CA PHE A 120 -4.43 7.07 7.51
C PHE A 120 -3.42 7.84 8.36
N LEU A 121 -3.55 9.17 8.41
CA LEU A 121 -2.66 10.02 9.20
C LEU A 121 -2.71 9.69 10.70
N LYS A 122 -3.90 9.41 11.24
CA LYS A 122 -4.04 8.99 12.64
C LYS A 122 -3.32 7.66 12.93
N ASN A 123 -3.39 6.71 12.01
CA ASN A 123 -2.64 5.47 12.15
C ASN A 123 -1.13 5.72 12.02
N ALA A 124 -0.70 6.49 11.00
CA ALA A 124 0.69 6.88 10.83
C ALA A 124 1.26 7.56 12.09
N GLU A 125 0.54 8.49 12.72
CA GLU A 125 0.98 9.15 13.95
C GLU A 125 1.13 8.17 15.12
N SER A 126 0.30 7.13 15.18
CA SER A 126 0.42 6.07 16.19
C SER A 126 1.61 5.13 15.96
N LYS A 127 2.04 4.99 14.68
CA LYS A 127 3.18 4.14 14.29
C LYS A 127 4.51 4.90 14.37
N PHE A 128 4.51 6.18 14.01
CA PHE A 128 5.67 7.07 14.06
C PHE A 128 5.66 7.83 15.39
N ASP A 129 5.71 7.08 16.46
CA ASP A 129 5.60 7.52 17.85
C ASP A 129 6.83 8.30 18.35
N ALA A 130 6.85 8.59 19.65
CA ALA A 130 7.95 9.33 20.28
C ALA A 130 9.28 8.57 20.23
N GLU A 131 9.25 7.24 20.31
CA GLU A 131 10.46 6.40 20.24
C GLU A 131 11.10 6.47 18.85
N ILE A 132 10.30 6.33 17.79
CA ILE A 132 10.76 6.49 16.40
C ILE A 132 11.38 7.87 16.18
N ARG A 133 10.75 8.95 16.69
CA ARG A 133 11.24 10.33 16.53
C ARG A 133 12.54 10.57 17.30
N GLU A 134 12.68 10.02 18.50
CA GLU A 134 13.91 10.07 19.29
C GLU A 134 15.06 9.36 18.56
N GLU A 135 14.80 8.22 17.92
CA GLU A 135 15.82 7.53 17.12
C GLU A 135 16.21 8.32 15.86
N CYS A 136 15.26 9.00 15.19
CA CYS A 136 15.59 9.94 14.11
C CYS A 136 16.59 11.02 14.61
N ASP A 137 16.30 11.66 15.73
CA ASP A 137 17.15 12.71 16.31
C ASP A 137 18.54 12.19 16.67
N LYS A 138 18.66 10.96 17.20
CA LYS A 138 19.95 10.32 17.51
C LYS A 138 20.82 10.09 16.29
N LEU A 139 20.18 9.79 15.14
CA LEU A 139 20.86 9.61 13.85
C LEU A 139 21.18 10.94 13.16
N GLY A 140 20.56 12.04 13.61
CA GLY A 140 20.68 13.36 12.98
C GLY A 140 19.81 13.52 11.72
N PHE A 141 18.75 12.71 11.59
CA PHE A 141 17.77 12.79 10.52
C PHE A 141 16.44 13.33 11.05
N THR A 142 15.70 14.02 10.21
CA THR A 142 14.28 14.30 10.45
C THR A 142 13.44 13.04 10.22
N LEU A 143 12.21 13.00 10.76
CA LEU A 143 11.27 11.91 10.44
C LEU A 143 11.04 11.79 8.94
N ASP A 144 10.94 12.92 8.24
CA ASP A 144 10.71 12.95 6.79
C ASP A 144 11.85 12.30 5.99
N GLU A 145 13.09 12.56 6.37
CA GLU A 145 14.28 11.93 5.76
C GLU A 145 14.30 10.41 6.03
N ILE A 146 13.94 10.00 7.24
CA ILE A 146 13.81 8.55 7.56
C ILE A 146 12.69 7.90 6.76
N LEU A 147 11.52 8.54 6.61
CA LEU A 147 10.43 8.01 5.77
C LEU A 147 10.85 7.97 4.30
N THR A 148 11.60 8.95 3.82
CA THR A 148 12.14 8.96 2.46
C THR A 148 13.09 7.79 2.24
N LEU A 149 14.05 7.58 3.15
CA LEU A 149 14.97 6.44 3.08
C LEU A 149 14.23 5.11 3.21
N ALA A 150 13.30 4.99 4.14
CA ALA A 150 12.50 3.79 4.35
C ALA A 150 11.64 3.43 3.12
N SER A 151 11.12 4.43 2.40
CA SER A 151 10.38 4.18 1.16
C SER A 151 11.24 3.57 0.06
N ILE A 152 12.50 3.97 -0.04
CA ILE A 152 13.47 3.38 -0.97
C ILE A 152 13.79 1.95 -0.53
N ILE A 153 14.07 1.72 0.76
CA ILE A 153 14.34 0.40 1.33
C ILE A 153 13.16 -0.56 1.07
N GLN A 154 11.93 -0.08 1.24
CA GLN A 154 10.71 -0.87 0.97
C GLN A 154 10.66 -1.40 -0.46
N GLU A 155 11.04 -0.58 -1.44
CA GLU A 155 10.99 -0.93 -2.86
C GLU A 155 12.22 -1.74 -3.33
N GLU A 156 13.37 -1.62 -2.64
CA GLU A 156 14.61 -2.32 -2.99
C GLU A 156 14.74 -3.70 -2.31
N ALA A 157 14.05 -3.93 -1.20
CA ALA A 157 14.26 -5.12 -0.37
C ALA A 157 13.05 -6.04 -0.33
N GLY A 158 13.21 -7.29 -0.76
CA GLY A 158 12.14 -8.28 -0.85
C GLY A 158 11.65 -8.86 0.49
N ASN A 159 12.36 -8.61 1.60
CA ASN A 159 11.97 -9.10 2.93
C ASN A 159 12.65 -8.31 4.06
N PRO A 160 12.15 -8.38 5.30
CA PRO A 160 12.68 -7.59 6.42
C PRO A 160 14.17 -7.81 6.71
N VAL A 161 14.72 -9.00 6.51
CA VAL A 161 16.15 -9.26 6.77
C VAL A 161 17.02 -8.50 5.78
N GLU A 162 16.64 -8.50 4.51
CA GLU A 162 17.38 -7.77 3.47
C GLU A 162 17.18 -6.25 3.61
N MET A 163 16.06 -5.76 4.17
CA MET A 163 15.86 -4.34 4.46
C MET A 163 16.98 -3.75 5.32
N TYR A 164 17.42 -4.44 6.38
CA TYR A 164 18.51 -3.96 7.24
C TYR A 164 19.87 -3.90 6.51
N LYS A 165 20.11 -4.84 5.60
CA LYS A 165 21.36 -4.91 4.81
C LYS A 165 21.37 -3.86 3.70
N VAL A 166 20.25 -3.71 2.96
CA VAL A 166 20.08 -2.65 1.96
C VAL A 166 20.22 -1.28 2.64
N SER A 167 19.57 -1.08 3.79
CA SER A 167 19.71 0.12 4.61
C SER A 167 21.18 0.44 4.94
N SER A 168 21.96 -0.59 5.30
CA SER A 168 23.39 -0.44 5.55
C SER A 168 24.15 0.14 4.35
N VAL A 169 23.86 -0.36 3.13
CA VAL A 169 24.47 0.17 1.90
C VAL A 169 24.08 1.62 1.68
N LEU A 170 22.79 1.96 1.82
CA LEU A 170 22.30 3.32 1.61
C LEU A 170 22.90 4.30 2.63
N HIS A 171 22.96 3.95 3.91
CA HIS A 171 23.62 4.77 4.94
C HIS A 171 25.11 4.95 4.67
N ASN A 172 25.82 3.90 4.27
CA ASN A 172 27.23 4.00 3.92
C ASN A 172 27.45 4.96 2.74
N ARG A 173 26.54 4.99 1.76
CA ARG A 173 26.59 5.92 0.63
C ARG A 173 26.31 7.36 1.08
N LEU A 174 25.24 7.61 1.86
CA LEU A 174 24.91 8.94 2.39
C LEU A 174 26.03 9.55 3.22
N GLN A 175 26.82 8.74 3.93
CA GLN A 175 27.96 9.21 4.72
C GLN A 175 29.26 9.32 3.92
N SER A 176 29.27 8.87 2.66
CA SER A 176 30.48 8.76 1.84
C SER A 176 30.69 9.96 0.93
N LYS A 177 31.82 10.64 1.08
CA LYS A 177 32.26 11.65 0.10
C LYS A 177 32.63 11.05 -1.26
N LYS A 178 32.92 9.76 -1.32
CA LYS A 178 33.31 9.07 -2.56
C LYS A 178 32.10 8.53 -3.34
N PHE A 179 31.01 8.18 -2.64
CA PHE A 179 29.78 7.60 -3.19
C PHE A 179 28.55 8.36 -2.66
N PRO A 180 28.42 9.68 -2.93
CA PRO A 180 27.39 10.51 -2.29
C PRO A 180 25.99 10.33 -2.87
N ARG A 181 25.79 9.39 -3.80
CA ARG A 181 24.55 9.18 -4.55
C ARG A 181 24.00 7.78 -4.26
N LEU A 182 22.69 7.68 -4.04
CA LEU A 182 22.05 6.40 -3.72
C LEU A 182 22.00 5.47 -4.92
N GLN A 183 21.72 5.98 -6.14
CA GLN A 183 21.66 5.23 -7.38
C GLN A 183 20.63 4.08 -7.33
N CYS A 184 19.42 4.39 -6.89
CA CYS A 184 18.29 3.47 -6.79
C CYS A 184 17.32 3.70 -7.94
N ASP A 185 17.09 2.69 -8.77
CA ASP A 185 16.19 2.75 -9.93
C ASP A 185 14.74 2.97 -9.54
N VAL A 186 14.34 2.48 -8.36
CA VAL A 186 12.98 2.57 -7.84
C VAL A 186 12.45 3.99 -7.77
N THR A 187 13.32 5.00 -7.59
CA THR A 187 12.90 6.41 -7.58
C THR A 187 12.45 6.89 -8.96
N SER A 188 13.13 6.43 -10.02
CA SER A 188 12.76 6.74 -11.40
C SER A 188 11.53 5.95 -11.86
N LEU A 189 11.42 4.69 -11.44
CA LEU A 189 10.25 3.85 -11.70
C LEU A 189 8.99 4.42 -11.03
N TYR A 190 9.10 4.88 -9.79
CA TYR A 190 8.01 5.57 -9.09
C TYR A 190 7.48 6.77 -9.88
N LEU A 191 8.36 7.66 -10.34
CA LEU A 191 7.95 8.82 -11.12
C LEU A 191 7.25 8.42 -12.41
N LYS A 192 7.79 7.43 -13.13
CA LYS A 192 7.24 6.97 -14.40
C LYS A 192 5.87 6.30 -14.22
N ASP A 193 5.74 5.41 -13.24
CA ASP A 193 4.60 4.52 -13.15
C ASP A 193 3.45 5.12 -12.30
N TYR A 194 3.77 5.95 -11.29
CA TYR A 194 2.80 6.42 -10.31
C TYR A 194 2.60 7.94 -10.30
N VAL A 195 3.48 8.73 -10.93
CA VAL A 195 3.39 10.21 -10.93
C VAL A 195 3.07 10.77 -12.31
N MET A 196 3.78 10.31 -13.35
CA MET A 196 3.64 10.83 -14.72
C MET A 196 2.18 10.92 -15.21
N PRO A 197 1.27 9.98 -14.91
CA PRO A 197 -0.13 10.09 -15.34
C PRO A 197 -0.91 11.26 -14.70
N TYR A 198 -0.40 11.88 -13.66
CA TYR A 198 -1.10 12.87 -12.83
C TYR A 198 -0.50 14.27 -12.87
N VAL A 199 0.58 14.47 -13.62
CA VAL A 199 1.27 15.76 -13.74
C VAL A 199 1.49 16.12 -15.22
N ASP A 200 1.66 17.41 -15.52
CA ASP A 200 2.05 17.82 -16.86
C ASP A 200 3.55 17.58 -17.12
N GLU A 201 3.96 17.67 -18.38
CA GLU A 201 5.34 17.39 -18.81
C GLU A 201 6.37 18.30 -18.11
N ALA A 202 6.06 19.58 -17.92
CA ALA A 202 6.98 20.52 -17.28
C ALA A 202 7.21 20.14 -15.81
N ARG A 203 6.15 19.77 -15.10
CA ARG A 203 6.24 19.31 -13.72
C ARG A 203 6.95 17.97 -13.62
N TYR A 204 6.71 17.06 -14.57
CA TYR A 204 7.40 15.77 -14.60
C TYR A 204 8.92 15.93 -14.76
N GLU A 205 9.38 16.80 -15.68
CA GLU A 205 10.80 17.08 -15.86
C GLU A 205 11.44 17.72 -14.60
N GLU A 206 10.74 18.64 -13.92
CA GLU A 206 11.19 19.18 -12.65
C GLU A 206 11.34 18.08 -11.57
N LEU A 207 10.36 17.21 -11.44
CA LEU A 207 10.38 16.11 -10.47
C LEU A 207 11.49 15.09 -10.77
N LYS A 208 11.81 14.86 -12.04
CA LYS A 208 12.93 13.98 -12.42
C LYS A 208 14.26 14.47 -11.83
N GLU A 209 14.52 15.77 -11.84
CA GLU A 209 15.74 16.32 -11.23
C GLU A 209 15.74 16.13 -9.70
N LEU A 210 14.59 16.27 -9.05
CA LEU A 210 14.44 16.20 -7.59
C LEU A 210 14.46 14.75 -7.03
N TYR A 211 14.11 13.76 -7.86
CA TYR A 211 14.00 12.37 -7.45
C TYR A 211 15.04 11.44 -8.09
N ASN A 212 15.87 11.96 -8.99
CA ASN A 212 16.92 11.16 -9.64
C ASN A 212 18.11 10.92 -8.74
N THR A 213 18.12 9.80 -8.04
CA THR A 213 19.18 9.38 -7.13
C THR A 213 20.52 9.06 -7.80
N TYR A 214 20.60 9.12 -9.14
CA TYR A 214 21.87 9.08 -9.89
C TYR A 214 22.50 10.47 -10.02
N ASN A 215 21.72 11.54 -9.90
CA ASN A 215 22.17 12.93 -10.05
C ASN A 215 22.18 13.68 -8.72
N CYS A 216 21.14 13.56 -7.91
CA CYS A 216 21.11 14.22 -6.61
C CYS A 216 22.12 13.60 -5.65
N GLU A 217 22.78 14.44 -4.89
CA GLU A 217 23.49 14.05 -3.68
C GLU A 217 22.45 13.91 -2.56
N ASP A 218 22.70 13.07 -1.58
CA ASP A 218 21.80 12.79 -0.46
C ASP A 218 20.46 12.11 -0.89
N LEU A 219 19.40 12.40 -0.15
CA LEU A 219 18.06 11.83 -0.37
C LEU A 219 17.30 12.57 -1.48
N PRO A 220 16.37 11.91 -2.18
CA PRO A 220 15.43 12.61 -3.06
C PRO A 220 14.50 13.52 -2.24
N ALA A 221 13.73 14.37 -2.94
CA ALA A 221 12.89 15.40 -2.32
C ALA A 221 11.80 14.86 -1.37
N GLY A 222 11.50 13.57 -1.41
CA GLY A 222 10.56 12.93 -0.49
C GLY A 222 10.35 11.45 -0.74
N PRO A 223 9.48 10.81 0.06
CA PRO A 223 9.15 9.40 -0.09
C PRO A 223 8.59 9.05 -1.48
N ILE A 224 8.80 7.81 -1.90
CA ILE A 224 8.33 7.26 -3.17
C ILE A 224 7.18 6.25 -3.00
N THR A 225 6.87 5.89 -1.76
CA THR A 225 5.79 4.96 -1.43
C THR A 225 5.39 5.09 0.04
N ASN A 226 4.26 4.50 0.43
CA ASN A 226 3.87 4.35 1.82
C ASN A 226 4.39 3.00 2.33
N MET A 227 5.42 3.06 3.14
CA MET A 227 6.18 1.89 3.60
C MET A 227 5.61 1.26 4.87
N GLY A 228 5.95 -0.01 5.10
CA GLY A 228 5.68 -0.70 6.34
C GLY A 228 6.63 -0.31 7.48
N ILE A 229 6.27 -0.72 8.70
CA ILE A 229 7.06 -0.40 9.90
C ILE A 229 8.44 -1.07 9.90
N ASP A 230 8.61 -2.20 9.23
CA ASP A 230 9.89 -2.91 9.16
C ASP A 230 10.90 -2.13 8.31
N ALA A 231 10.46 -1.47 7.23
CA ALA A 231 11.30 -0.59 6.43
C ALA A 231 11.73 0.66 7.23
N VAL A 232 10.83 1.25 8.03
CA VAL A 232 11.15 2.38 8.94
C VAL A 232 12.18 1.95 9.98
N LYS A 233 11.99 0.78 10.61
CA LYS A 233 12.98 0.23 11.55
C LYS A 233 14.32 -0.07 10.89
N ALA A 234 14.32 -0.59 9.67
CA ALA A 234 15.55 -0.82 8.93
C ALA A 234 16.28 0.49 8.60
N ALA A 235 15.56 1.57 8.28
CA ALA A 235 16.15 2.89 8.08
C ALA A 235 16.76 3.46 9.36
N LEU A 236 16.16 3.19 10.53
CA LEU A 236 16.66 3.64 11.84
C LEU A 236 17.81 2.78 12.37
N PHE A 237 17.82 1.48 12.10
CA PHE A 237 18.74 0.52 12.69
C PHE A 237 19.47 -0.31 11.61
N PRO A 238 20.22 0.33 10.68
CA PRO A 238 20.91 -0.39 9.62
C PRO A 238 21.86 -1.44 10.17
N GLU A 239 22.02 -2.57 9.45
CA GLU A 239 23.08 -3.52 9.74
C GLU A 239 24.46 -2.84 9.64
N LYS A 240 25.39 -3.18 10.49
CA LYS A 240 26.76 -2.63 10.44
C LYS A 240 27.57 -3.38 9.39
N SER A 241 27.91 -2.71 8.30
CA SER A 241 28.76 -3.25 7.24
C SER A 241 29.67 -2.18 6.64
N ASP A 242 30.50 -2.61 5.70
CA ASP A 242 31.31 -1.74 4.85
C ASP A 242 30.92 -1.83 3.36
N TRP A 243 29.67 -2.27 3.09
CA TRP A 243 29.14 -2.43 1.73
C TRP A 243 28.69 -1.09 1.12
N TYR A 244 28.94 -0.95 -0.18
CA TYR A 244 28.52 0.19 -0.98
C TYR A 244 27.70 -0.23 -2.19
N TYR A 245 27.57 -1.53 -2.44
CA TYR A 245 26.88 -2.10 -3.59
C TYR A 245 26.08 -3.32 -3.17
N PHE A 246 24.98 -3.53 -3.85
CA PHE A 246 24.23 -4.79 -3.81
C PHE A 246 23.67 -5.10 -5.20
N VAL A 247 23.31 -6.33 -5.43
CA VAL A 247 22.60 -6.82 -6.61
C VAL A 247 21.77 -8.02 -6.18
N THR A 248 20.63 -8.22 -6.86
CA THR A 248 19.71 -9.33 -6.58
C THR A 248 19.59 -10.20 -7.84
N ASP A 249 19.69 -11.52 -7.70
CA ASP A 249 19.47 -12.44 -8.80
C ASP A 249 17.97 -12.73 -9.04
N SER A 250 17.67 -13.53 -10.08
CA SER A 250 16.29 -13.91 -10.43
C SER A 250 15.56 -14.73 -9.36
N ASP A 251 16.30 -15.34 -8.45
CA ASP A 251 15.76 -16.15 -7.36
C ASP A 251 15.54 -15.33 -6.08
N GLY A 252 15.86 -14.03 -6.11
CA GLY A 252 15.72 -13.11 -4.99
C GLY A 252 16.86 -13.17 -3.98
N THR A 253 18.03 -13.75 -4.36
CA THR A 253 19.22 -13.78 -3.52
C THR A 253 20.01 -12.48 -3.66
N TYR A 254 20.36 -11.86 -2.53
CA TYR A 254 21.10 -10.60 -2.48
C TYR A 254 22.60 -10.87 -2.32
N TYR A 255 23.39 -10.15 -3.12
CA TYR A 255 24.86 -10.16 -3.10
C TYR A 255 25.36 -8.74 -2.78
N TYR A 256 26.15 -8.61 -1.73
CA TYR A 256 26.67 -7.35 -1.24
C TYR A 256 28.16 -7.21 -1.54
N ALA A 257 28.61 -5.99 -1.85
CA ALA A 257 30.01 -5.74 -2.13
C ALA A 257 30.48 -4.38 -1.60
N ARG A 258 31.74 -4.34 -1.14
CA ARG A 258 32.42 -3.13 -0.73
C ARG A 258 33.00 -2.34 -1.90
N THR A 259 33.43 -3.05 -2.96
CA THR A 259 34.17 -2.47 -4.09
C THR A 259 33.40 -2.70 -5.38
N TRP A 260 33.67 -1.84 -6.37
CA TRP A 260 33.10 -2.01 -7.72
C TRP A 260 33.50 -3.35 -8.36
N SER A 261 34.77 -3.79 -8.22
CA SER A 261 35.17 -5.10 -8.76
C SER A 261 34.39 -6.25 -8.12
N GLY A 262 34.19 -6.23 -6.80
CA GLY A 262 33.39 -7.25 -6.13
C GLY A 262 31.90 -7.18 -6.53
N HIS A 263 31.39 -6.00 -6.84
CA HIS A 263 30.04 -5.86 -7.39
C HIS A 263 29.92 -6.48 -8.79
N LEU A 264 30.89 -6.25 -9.67
CA LEU A 264 30.91 -6.88 -10.99
C LEU A 264 30.97 -8.43 -10.90
N GLU A 265 31.79 -8.97 -9.99
CA GLU A 265 31.82 -10.42 -9.70
C GLU A 265 30.45 -10.92 -9.23
N ASN A 266 29.77 -10.16 -8.35
CA ASN A 266 28.42 -10.48 -7.91
C ASN A 266 27.38 -10.40 -9.04
N CYS A 267 27.50 -9.45 -9.97
CA CYS A 267 26.62 -9.38 -11.16
C CYS A 267 26.80 -10.63 -12.04
N GLU A 268 28.04 -11.09 -12.27
CA GLU A 268 28.30 -12.33 -13.02
C GLU A 268 27.68 -13.55 -12.32
N ILE A 269 27.78 -13.63 -10.98
CA ILE A 269 27.16 -14.70 -10.17
C ILE A 269 25.62 -14.62 -10.27
N ALA A 270 25.06 -13.42 -10.21
CA ALA A 270 23.61 -13.17 -10.31
C ALA A 270 23.06 -13.40 -11.74
N GLY A 271 23.93 -13.56 -12.74
CA GLY A 271 23.53 -13.77 -14.14
C GLY A 271 23.12 -12.48 -14.87
N LEU A 272 23.68 -11.33 -14.47
CA LEU A 272 23.41 -9.99 -15.00
C LEU A 272 24.59 -9.45 -15.84
#